data_eb2debe1639386bd18236647515e4958
#
_entry.id   eb2debe1639386bd18236647515e4958
#
_cell.length_a   1.000
_cell.length_b   1.000
_cell.length_c   1.000
_cell.angle_alpha   90.00
_cell.angle_beta   90.00
_cell.angle_gamma   90.00
#
_symmetry.space_group_name_H-M   'P 1'
#
loop_
_entity.id
_entity.type
_entity.pdbx_description
1 polymer ?
#
loop_
_entity_poly.entity_id
_entity_poly.type
_entity_poly.pdbx_seq_one_letter_code
_entity_poly.pdbx_strand_id
1 'polypeptide(L)'
;DELAGIPGRINLLNAQLIECVPVNFVRGLTFNDSIVIVDEAQNLTKSELVTILTRFGANSKFVVIGDSNQSDINGKSGFGPIYNCFNNKSSEREGIFTFKFTGKDIVRSEILKFIVKKLEGV
;
A
#
# COMPACT_ATOMS: atom_id res chain seq x y z
N ASP A 1 18.03 7.40 6.49
CA ASP A 1 17.29 7.30 5.26
C ASP A 1 18.24 7.21 4.08
N GLU A 2 18.60 5.99 3.74
CA GLU A 2 19.60 5.70 2.71
C GLU A 2 19.10 5.99 1.30
N LEU A 3 17.80 6.09 1.07
CA LEU A 3 17.24 6.37 -0.25
C LEU A 3 17.51 7.80 -0.69
N ALA A 4 17.48 8.73 0.23
CA ALA A 4 17.75 10.13 -0.03
C ALA A 4 18.50 10.80 1.13
N GLY A 5 18.76 10.06 2.21
CA GLY A 5 19.13 10.64 3.48
C GLY A 5 18.02 11.54 4.04
N ILE A 6 18.05 11.83 5.30
CA ILE A 6 17.06 12.73 5.91
C ILE A 6 17.03 14.11 5.24
N PRO A 7 18.20 14.75 4.97
CA PRO A 7 18.21 16.04 4.26
C PRO A 7 17.64 15.95 2.84
N GLY A 8 17.96 14.90 2.09
CA GLY A 8 17.42 14.70 0.75
C GLY A 8 15.91 14.50 0.73
N ARG A 9 15.40 13.72 1.67
CA ARG A 9 13.97 13.52 1.84
C ARG A 9 13.24 14.83 2.15
N ILE A 10 13.78 15.65 3.03
CA ILE A 10 13.21 16.96 3.34
C ILE A 10 13.20 17.85 2.09
N ASN A 11 14.26 17.83 1.31
CA ASN A 11 14.30 18.58 0.06
C ASN A 11 13.25 18.14 -0.96
N LEU A 12 13.01 16.83 -1.09
CA LEU A 12 11.97 16.31 -1.98
C LEU A 12 10.57 16.75 -1.54
N LEU A 13 10.29 16.72 -0.25
CA LEU A 13 9.02 17.21 0.31
C LEU A 13 8.87 18.73 0.10
N ASN A 14 9.93 19.50 0.38
CA ASN A 14 9.93 20.96 0.20
C ASN A 14 9.77 21.37 -1.27
N ALA A 15 10.30 20.57 -2.20
CA ALA A 15 10.11 20.76 -3.63
C ALA A 15 8.75 20.27 -4.14
N GLN A 16 7.88 19.77 -3.27
CA GLN A 16 6.59 19.18 -3.62
C GLN A 16 6.65 18.00 -4.61
N LEU A 17 7.80 17.31 -4.64
CA LEU A 17 7.97 16.09 -5.43
C LEU A 17 7.32 14.87 -4.78
N ILE A 18 7.15 14.91 -3.47
CA ILE A 18 6.43 13.91 -2.68
C ILE A 18 5.33 14.63 -1.92
N GLU A 19 4.12 14.16 -2.07
CA GLU A 19 2.94 14.68 -1.39
C GLU A 19 2.25 13.56 -0.61
N CYS A 20 1.88 13.83 0.63
CA CYS A 20 1.06 12.94 1.44
C CYS A 20 -0.38 13.42 1.42
N VAL A 21 -1.27 12.58 0.92
CA VAL A 21 -2.70 12.90 0.80
C VAL A 21 -3.50 12.00 1.73
N PRO A 22 -4.23 12.55 2.71
CA PRO A 22 -5.16 11.78 3.51
C PRO A 22 -6.27 11.18 2.66
N VAL A 23 -6.69 9.96 2.97
CA VAL A 23 -7.73 9.24 2.20
C VAL A 23 -9.02 10.06 2.07
N ASN A 24 -9.39 10.79 3.10
CA ASN A 24 -10.59 11.63 3.11
C ASN A 24 -10.60 12.74 2.05
N PHE A 25 -9.42 13.13 1.55
CA PHE A 25 -9.26 14.20 0.57
C PHE A 25 -9.05 13.70 -0.87
N VAL A 26 -9.05 12.40 -1.08
CA VAL A 26 -8.82 11.80 -2.41
C VAL A 26 -10.03 11.96 -3.32
N ARG A 27 -11.22 11.99 -2.76
CA ARG A 27 -12.47 12.13 -3.53
C ARG A 27 -12.46 13.43 -4.34
N GLY A 28 -12.76 13.33 -5.64
CA GLY A 28 -12.73 14.46 -6.57
C GLY A 28 -11.37 14.77 -7.18
N LEU A 29 -10.30 14.09 -6.76
CA LEU A 29 -8.98 14.20 -7.40
C LEU A 29 -8.85 13.23 -8.57
N THR A 30 -7.93 13.55 -9.47
CA THR A 30 -7.42 12.62 -10.48
C THR A 30 -5.90 12.70 -10.46
N PHE A 31 -5.25 11.56 -10.32
CA PHE A 31 -3.79 11.51 -10.27
C PHE A 31 -3.22 11.30 -11.67
N ASN A 32 -2.68 12.36 -12.26
CA ASN A 32 -1.99 12.32 -13.53
C ASN A 32 -0.49 12.44 -13.34
N ASP A 33 0.30 11.82 -14.20
CA ASP A 33 1.76 11.91 -14.21
C ASP A 33 2.38 11.61 -12.84
N SER A 34 1.83 10.61 -12.14
CA SER A 34 2.13 10.35 -10.74
C SER A 34 2.40 8.88 -10.49
N ILE A 35 3.21 8.62 -9.48
CA ILE A 35 3.27 7.32 -8.81
C ILE A 35 2.52 7.45 -7.50
N VAL A 36 1.43 6.72 -7.35
CA VAL A 36 0.59 6.73 -6.16
C VAL A 36 0.88 5.47 -5.35
N ILE A 37 1.28 5.64 -4.10
CA ILE A 37 1.51 4.54 -3.17
C ILE A 37 0.42 4.56 -2.12
N VAL A 38 -0.34 3.50 -2.04
CA VAL A 38 -1.35 3.28 -0.99
C VAL A 38 -0.75 2.29 0.00
N ASP A 39 -0.31 2.78 1.13
CA ASP A 39 0.30 1.96 2.17
C ASP A 39 -0.73 1.57 3.23
N GLU A 40 -0.46 0.48 3.94
CA GLU A 40 -1.36 -0.05 4.99
C GLU A 40 -2.80 -0.26 4.49
N ALA A 41 -2.95 -0.72 3.25
CA ALA A 41 -4.25 -0.83 2.58
C ALA A 41 -5.22 -1.81 3.26
N GLN A 42 -4.74 -2.72 4.12
CA GLN A 42 -5.59 -3.59 4.93
C GLN A 42 -6.47 -2.81 5.91
N ASN A 43 -6.09 -1.58 6.25
CA ASN A 43 -6.87 -0.69 7.14
C ASN A 43 -7.89 0.17 6.40
N LEU A 44 -8.05 -0.04 5.11
CA LEU A 44 -9.03 0.65 4.28
C LEU A 44 -10.23 -0.24 3.99
N THR A 45 -11.40 0.35 3.99
CA THR A 45 -12.62 -0.32 3.55
C THR A 45 -12.62 -0.51 2.04
N LYS A 46 -13.47 -1.40 1.54
CA LYS A 46 -13.67 -1.57 0.10
C LYS A 46 -14.06 -0.26 -0.58
N SER A 47 -14.95 0.52 0.03
CA SER A 47 -15.39 1.81 -0.50
C SER A 47 -14.24 2.81 -0.62
N GLU A 48 -13.38 2.88 0.39
CA GLU A 48 -12.20 3.76 0.36
C GLU A 48 -11.21 3.33 -0.72
N LEU A 49 -10.93 2.04 -0.84
CA LEU A 49 -10.04 1.52 -1.89
C LEU A 49 -10.61 1.76 -3.29
N VAL A 50 -11.89 1.54 -3.49
CA VAL A 50 -12.56 1.85 -4.78
C VAL A 50 -12.43 3.34 -5.09
N THR A 51 -12.65 4.20 -4.11
CA THR A 51 -12.49 5.65 -4.27
C THR A 51 -11.09 6.02 -4.72
N ILE A 52 -10.05 5.44 -4.11
CA ILE A 52 -8.65 5.71 -4.46
C ILE A 52 -8.33 5.18 -5.86
N LEU A 53 -8.65 3.93 -6.13
CA LEU A 53 -8.31 3.26 -7.39
C LEU A 53 -9.00 3.88 -8.60
N THR A 54 -10.18 4.44 -8.41
CA THR A 54 -10.90 5.15 -9.48
C THR A 54 -10.40 6.56 -9.75
N ARG A 55 -9.41 7.05 -8.99
CA ARG A 55 -8.70 8.31 -9.27
C ARG A 55 -7.56 8.15 -10.26
N PHE A 56 -7.39 6.97 -10.84
CA PHE A 56 -6.34 6.65 -11.80
C PHE A 56 -6.44 7.57 -13.02
N GLY A 57 -5.39 8.33 -13.25
CA GLY A 57 -5.31 9.28 -14.36
C GLY A 57 -4.27 8.88 -15.40
N ALA A 58 -4.02 9.78 -16.34
CA ALA A 58 -3.07 9.56 -17.44
C ALA A 58 -1.63 9.46 -16.92
N ASN A 59 -0.85 8.57 -17.51
CA ASN A 59 0.57 8.39 -17.24
C ASN A 59 0.89 8.19 -15.75
N SER A 60 0.06 7.40 -15.07
CA SER A 60 0.22 7.15 -13.63
C SER A 60 0.36 5.67 -13.33
N LYS A 61 0.98 5.37 -12.21
CA LYS A 61 1.11 4.02 -11.66
C LYS A 61 0.63 4.00 -10.21
N PHE A 62 -0.12 2.97 -9.87
CA PHE A 62 -0.57 2.76 -8.50
C PHE A 62 0.10 1.52 -7.93
N VAL A 63 0.57 1.63 -6.70
CA VAL A 63 1.10 0.52 -5.91
C VAL A 63 0.29 0.45 -4.63
N VAL A 64 -0.41 -0.65 -4.42
CA VAL A 64 -1.23 -0.87 -3.22
C VAL A 64 -0.55 -1.93 -2.37
N ILE A 65 -0.21 -1.56 -1.16
CA ILE A 65 0.57 -2.38 -0.24
C ILE A 65 -0.27 -2.65 1.01
N GLY A 66 -0.35 -3.90 1.41
CA GLY A 66 -1.09 -4.26 2.61
C GLY A 66 -0.71 -5.64 3.15
N ASP A 67 -1.05 -5.86 4.40
CA ASP A 67 -0.95 -7.14 5.08
C ASP A 67 -2.32 -7.53 5.64
N SER A 68 -2.95 -8.52 5.03
CA SER A 68 -4.29 -8.97 5.42
C SER A 68 -4.38 -9.50 6.86
N ASN A 69 -3.24 -9.84 7.48
CA ASN A 69 -3.18 -10.32 8.85
C ASN A 69 -3.09 -9.20 9.89
N GLN A 70 -2.90 -7.95 9.47
CA GLN A 70 -2.67 -6.79 10.36
C GLN A 70 -3.78 -5.74 10.26
N SER A 71 -5.02 -6.14 9.98
CA SER A 71 -6.12 -5.18 9.86
C SER A 71 -6.61 -4.70 11.22
N ASP A 72 -6.70 -3.38 11.39
CA ASP A 72 -7.24 -2.70 12.57
C ASP A 72 -8.76 -2.47 12.50
N ILE A 73 -9.41 -2.83 11.39
CA ILE A 73 -10.82 -2.50 11.15
C ILE A 73 -11.77 -3.71 11.29
N ASN A 74 -11.40 -4.70 12.08
CA ASN A 74 -12.27 -5.82 12.49
C ASN A 74 -12.99 -6.52 11.33
N GLY A 75 -12.26 -6.97 10.33
CA GLY A 75 -12.79 -7.72 9.20
C GLY A 75 -13.50 -6.87 8.13
N LYS A 76 -13.55 -5.55 8.28
CA LYS A 76 -14.12 -4.63 7.29
C LYS A 76 -13.13 -4.22 6.19
N SER A 77 -11.93 -4.79 6.20
CA SER A 77 -10.91 -4.51 5.19
C SER A 77 -11.39 -4.84 3.78
N GLY A 78 -11.19 -3.91 2.87
CA GLY A 78 -11.43 -4.11 1.45
C GLY A 78 -10.24 -4.69 0.69
N PHE A 79 -9.07 -4.81 1.32
CA PHE A 79 -7.84 -5.19 0.64
C PHE A 79 -7.88 -6.62 0.07
N GLY A 80 -8.30 -7.60 0.86
CA GLY A 80 -8.44 -8.98 0.40
C GLY A 80 -9.40 -9.12 -0.80
N PRO A 81 -10.64 -8.62 -0.70
CA PRO A 81 -11.57 -8.62 -1.82
C PRO A 81 -11.05 -7.93 -3.08
N ILE A 82 -10.37 -6.79 -2.95
CA ILE A 82 -9.76 -6.07 -4.08
C ILE A 82 -8.62 -6.88 -4.68
N TYR A 83 -7.75 -7.46 -3.86
CA TYR A 83 -6.69 -8.35 -4.34
C TYR A 83 -7.27 -9.51 -5.16
N ASN A 84 -8.29 -10.20 -4.65
CA ASN A 84 -8.92 -11.31 -5.34
C ASN A 84 -9.60 -10.88 -6.65
N CYS A 85 -10.18 -9.69 -6.66
CA CYS A 85 -10.81 -9.11 -7.85
C CYS A 85 -9.82 -8.98 -9.02
N PHE A 86 -8.58 -8.59 -8.74
CA PHE A 86 -7.57 -8.34 -9.77
C PHE A 86 -6.57 -9.48 -9.96
N ASN A 87 -6.65 -10.54 -9.18
CA ASN A 87 -5.74 -11.68 -9.29
C ASN A 87 -6.19 -12.65 -10.40
N ASN A 88 -6.10 -12.21 -11.65
CA ASN A 88 -6.50 -12.99 -12.81
C ASN A 88 -5.82 -12.49 -14.10
N LYS A 89 -5.88 -13.32 -15.13
CA LYS A 89 -5.26 -13.06 -16.43
C LYS A 89 -5.86 -11.87 -17.18
N SER A 90 -7.14 -11.60 -17.01
CA SER A 90 -7.78 -10.45 -17.65
C SER A 90 -7.23 -9.13 -17.10
N SER A 91 -6.99 -9.07 -15.80
CA SER A 91 -6.36 -7.91 -15.14
C SER A 91 -4.91 -7.72 -15.60
N GLU A 92 -4.13 -8.81 -15.67
CA GLU A 92 -2.75 -8.76 -16.16
C GLU A 92 -2.66 -8.18 -17.57
N ARG A 93 -3.60 -8.53 -18.45
CA ARG A 93 -3.66 -7.99 -19.83
C ARG A 93 -3.90 -6.48 -19.86
N GLU A 94 -4.56 -5.94 -18.85
CA GLU A 94 -4.76 -4.50 -18.69
C GLU A 94 -3.64 -3.81 -17.89
N GLY A 95 -2.60 -4.56 -17.51
CA GLY A 95 -1.46 -4.02 -16.78
C GLY A 95 -1.65 -3.97 -15.25
N ILE A 96 -2.60 -4.72 -14.73
CA ILE A 96 -2.87 -4.81 -13.29
C ILE A 96 -2.33 -6.16 -12.78
N PHE A 97 -1.36 -6.11 -11.89
CA PHE A 97 -0.69 -7.28 -11.37
C PHE A 97 -0.88 -7.38 -9.87
N THR A 98 -1.04 -8.60 -9.39
CA THR A 98 -1.06 -8.91 -7.97
C THR A 98 0.19 -9.71 -7.61
N PHE A 99 0.70 -9.46 -6.41
CA PHE A 99 1.84 -10.16 -5.87
C PHE A 99 1.62 -10.45 -4.39
N LYS A 100 2.01 -11.63 -3.95
CA LYS A 100 1.89 -12.03 -2.55
C LYS A 100 3.22 -12.56 -2.05
N PHE A 101 3.74 -11.93 -1.00
CA PHE A 101 4.87 -12.46 -0.26
C PHE A 101 4.47 -13.70 0.55
N THR A 102 5.40 -14.60 0.71
CA THR A 102 5.24 -15.80 1.54
C THR A 102 6.13 -15.70 2.78
N GLY A 103 5.96 -16.63 3.72
CA GLY A 103 6.82 -16.69 4.89
C GLY A 103 8.31 -16.81 4.57
N LYS A 104 8.66 -17.29 3.38
CA LYS A 104 10.06 -17.40 2.91
C LYS A 104 10.68 -16.04 2.58
N ASP A 105 9.86 -15.05 2.31
CA ASP A 105 10.29 -13.69 1.96
C ASP A 105 10.51 -12.81 3.19
N ILE A 106 10.15 -13.30 4.37
CA ILE A 106 10.25 -12.55 5.61
C ILE A 106 11.71 -12.50 6.05
N VAL A 107 12.25 -11.29 6.10
CA VAL A 107 13.59 -11.02 6.64
C VAL A 107 13.44 -10.27 7.97
N ARG A 108 13.85 -10.90 9.05
CA ARG A 108 13.79 -10.32 10.40
C ARG A 108 15.14 -10.42 11.09
N SER A 109 15.49 -9.41 11.87
CA SER A 109 16.66 -9.50 12.74
C SER A 109 16.46 -10.58 13.81
N GLU A 110 17.56 -11.14 14.32
CA GLU A 110 17.49 -12.20 15.35
C GLU A 110 16.77 -11.72 16.62
N ILE A 111 16.99 -10.46 17.01
CA ILE A 111 16.28 -9.90 18.17
C ILE A 111 14.77 -9.80 17.92
N LEU A 112 14.35 -9.44 16.72
CA LEU A 112 12.92 -9.37 16.38
C LEU A 112 12.29 -10.76 16.38
N LYS A 113 12.97 -11.76 15.85
CA LYS A 113 12.51 -13.16 15.91
C LYS A 113 12.31 -13.60 17.35
N PHE A 114 13.25 -13.26 18.23
CA PHE A 114 13.15 -13.56 19.65
C PHE A 114 11.96 -12.87 20.31
N ILE A 115 11.76 -11.58 20.04
CA ILE A 115 10.64 -10.79 20.58
C ILE A 115 9.30 -11.40 20.16
N VAL A 116 9.13 -11.67 18.85
CA VAL A 116 7.88 -12.25 18.30
C VAL A 116 7.60 -13.60 18.99
N LYS A 117 8.60 -14.48 19.08
CA LYS A 117 8.46 -15.77 19.74
C LYS A 117 8.03 -15.65 21.20
N LYS A 118 8.56 -14.66 21.91
CA LYS A 118 8.20 -14.41 23.31
C LYS A 118 6.76 -13.90 23.45
N LEU A 119 6.36 -13.01 22.56
CA LEU A 119 5.01 -12.43 22.57
C LEU A 119 3.92 -13.44 22.16
N GLU A 120 4.22 -14.39 21.32
CA GLU A 120 3.31 -15.50 20.97
C GLU A 120 2.94 -16.38 22.18
N GLY A 121 3.76 -16.36 23.22
CA GLY A 121 3.52 -17.11 24.48
C GLY A 121 2.71 -16.34 25.53
N VAL A 122 2.28 -15.13 25.21
CA VAL A 122 1.50 -14.27 26.10
C VAL A 122 0.04 -14.27 25.65
#